data_b4f0708bf9fe5290baea33c0b699213e
#
_entry.id   b4f0708bf9fe5290baea33c0b699213e
#
_cell.length_a   1.000
_cell.length_b   1.000
_cell.length_c   1.000
_cell.angle_alpha   90.00
_cell.angle_beta   90.00
_cell.angle_gamma   90.00
#
_symmetry.space_group_name_H-M   'P 1'
#
loop_
_entity.id
_entity.type
_entity.pdbx_description
1 polymer ?
#
loop_
_entity_poly.entity_id
_entity_poly.type
_entity_poly.pdbx_seq_one_letter_code
_entity_poly.pdbx_strand_id
1 'polypeptide(L)'
;MLDDVTIANFQQELGKMGYKFQFVTLAGFHALNMSMFHLARGYSQAGMTAYSKLQQEEFASQELGYRAVTHQRFVGAGYFDEIAQVVSSGNSSTTALAGSTEAEQFHGSLPLSPSNAHSPDAHA
;
A
#
# COMPACT_ATOMS: atom_id res chain seq x y z
N MET A 1 17.38 2.56 27.69
CA MET A 1 16.64 2.73 26.42
C MET A 1 17.54 3.55 25.52
N LEU A 2 17.68 3.21 24.26
CA LEU A 2 18.46 4.00 23.30
C LEU A 2 17.71 5.30 22.99
N ASP A 3 18.45 6.37 22.72
CA ASP A 3 17.86 7.63 22.28
C ASP A 3 17.47 7.58 20.80
N ASP A 4 16.61 8.51 20.38
CA ASP A 4 16.05 8.53 19.02
C ASP A 4 17.12 8.75 17.94
N VAL A 5 18.20 9.47 18.24
CA VAL A 5 19.29 9.72 17.30
C VAL A 5 20.07 8.42 17.05
N THR A 6 20.35 7.67 18.11
CA THR A 6 21.01 6.37 18.01
C THR A 6 20.15 5.38 17.23
N ILE A 7 18.83 5.35 17.49
CA ILE A 7 17.88 4.50 16.77
C ILE A 7 17.83 4.89 15.28
N ALA A 8 17.75 6.19 14.96
CA ALA A 8 17.70 6.68 13.59
C ALA A 8 18.95 6.29 12.75
N ASN A 9 20.11 6.24 13.39
CA ASN A 9 21.37 5.88 12.75
C ASN A 9 21.66 4.37 12.70
N PHE A 10 20.83 3.55 13.34
CA PHE A 10 21.09 2.12 13.52
C PHE A 10 21.38 1.38 12.21
N GLN A 11 20.59 1.61 11.18
CA GLN A 11 20.75 0.96 9.88
C GLN A 11 22.03 1.38 9.17
N GLN A 12 22.42 2.64 9.30
CA GLN A 12 23.67 3.17 8.72
C GLN A 12 24.89 2.51 9.38
N GLU A 13 24.85 2.37 10.70
CA GLU A 13 25.93 1.73 11.45
C GLU A 13 26.07 0.25 11.08
N LEU A 14 24.96 -0.48 10.95
CA LEU A 14 24.99 -1.84 10.43
C LEU A 14 25.55 -1.90 9.00
N GLY A 15 25.19 -0.94 8.15
CA GLY A 15 25.73 -0.82 6.79
C GLY A 15 27.24 -0.64 6.75
N LYS A 16 27.81 0.17 7.66
CA LYS A 16 29.27 0.35 7.83
C LYS A 16 29.97 -0.95 8.26
N MET A 17 29.30 -1.75 9.08
CA MET A 17 29.80 -3.09 9.50
C MET A 17 29.71 -4.14 8.38
N GLY A 18 29.15 -3.82 7.20
CA GLY A 18 29.03 -4.71 6.06
C GLY A 18 27.65 -5.37 5.88
N TYR A 19 26.69 -5.13 6.76
CA TYR A 19 25.32 -5.62 6.61
C TYR A 19 24.56 -4.78 5.58
N LYS A 20 24.65 -5.15 4.30
CA LYS A 20 24.08 -4.39 3.18
C LYS A 20 22.59 -4.62 2.95
N PHE A 21 22.04 -5.71 3.50
CA PHE A 21 20.63 -6.03 3.45
C PHE A 21 20.07 -6.15 4.87
N GLN A 22 19.01 -5.41 5.14
CA GLN A 22 18.36 -5.36 6.44
C GLN A 22 16.85 -5.34 6.25
N PHE A 23 16.12 -6.11 7.04
CA PHE A 23 14.65 -6.09 7.03
C PHE A 23 14.09 -6.34 8.43
N VAL A 24 12.90 -5.80 8.67
CA VAL A 24 12.16 -6.01 9.93
C VAL A 24 11.11 -7.07 9.71
N THR A 25 11.37 -8.28 10.22
CA THR A 25 10.56 -9.49 9.94
C THR A 25 9.11 -9.39 10.37
N LEU A 26 8.80 -8.68 11.45
CA LEU A 26 7.46 -8.60 12.05
C LEU A 26 6.80 -7.22 11.92
N ALA A 27 7.35 -6.31 11.11
CA ALA A 27 6.80 -4.97 10.96
C ALA A 27 5.33 -4.97 10.52
N GLY A 28 4.98 -5.77 9.52
CA GLY A 28 3.61 -5.91 9.04
C GLY A 28 2.68 -6.51 10.10
N PHE A 29 3.13 -7.51 10.82
CA PHE A 29 2.37 -8.10 11.92
C PHE A 29 2.04 -7.07 12.99
N HIS A 30 3.03 -6.32 13.46
CA HIS A 30 2.81 -5.30 14.49
C HIS A 30 1.93 -4.15 14.01
N ALA A 31 2.17 -3.65 12.81
CA ALA A 31 1.39 -2.56 12.22
C ALA A 31 -0.08 -2.95 12.08
N LEU A 32 -0.37 -4.12 11.49
CA LEU A 32 -1.74 -4.60 11.27
C LEU A 32 -2.47 -4.82 12.61
N ASN A 33 -1.86 -5.55 13.54
CA ASN A 33 -2.53 -5.88 14.81
C ASN A 33 -2.76 -4.63 15.67
N MET A 34 -1.81 -3.70 15.73
CA MET A 34 -1.98 -2.46 16.47
C MET A 34 -3.05 -1.56 15.85
N SER A 35 -3.06 -1.44 14.51
CA SER A 35 -4.09 -0.67 13.79
C SER A 35 -5.48 -1.23 14.02
N MET A 36 -5.65 -2.55 13.92
CA MET A 36 -6.92 -3.22 14.18
C MET A 36 -7.36 -3.10 15.63
N PHE A 37 -6.44 -3.19 16.57
CA PHE A 37 -6.75 -2.99 18.00
C PHE A 37 -7.28 -1.57 18.25
N HIS A 38 -6.63 -0.54 17.70
CA HIS A 38 -7.09 0.84 17.85
C HIS A 38 -8.43 1.07 17.18
N LEU A 39 -8.64 0.54 15.98
CA LEU A 39 -9.92 0.64 15.29
C LEU A 39 -11.05 -0.04 16.09
N ALA A 40 -10.85 -1.26 16.55
CA ALA A 40 -11.86 -1.99 17.32
C ALA A 40 -12.21 -1.27 18.63
N ARG A 41 -11.20 -0.78 19.34
CA ARG A 41 -11.41 0.00 20.57
C ARG A 41 -12.15 1.31 20.29
N GLY A 42 -11.76 2.03 19.26
CA GLY A 42 -12.42 3.27 18.85
C GLY A 42 -13.86 3.03 18.41
N TYR A 43 -14.09 1.95 17.65
CA TYR A 43 -15.42 1.57 17.20
C TYR A 43 -16.36 1.23 18.36
N SER A 44 -15.88 0.50 19.38
CA SER A 44 -16.67 0.19 20.58
C SER A 44 -17.10 1.43 21.37
N GLN A 45 -16.38 2.54 21.24
CA GLN A 45 -16.66 3.79 21.96
C GLN A 45 -17.46 4.80 21.12
N ALA A 46 -17.20 4.88 19.82
CA ALA A 46 -17.72 5.94 18.93
C ALA A 46 -18.36 5.41 17.64
N GLY A 47 -18.51 4.08 17.49
CA GLY A 47 -19.15 3.46 16.33
C GLY A 47 -18.48 3.86 15.01
N MET A 48 -19.30 4.12 13.99
CA MET A 48 -18.85 4.47 12.64
C MET A 48 -17.94 5.70 12.58
N THR A 49 -17.97 6.58 13.56
CA THR A 49 -17.09 7.74 13.60
C THR A 49 -15.62 7.33 13.63
N ALA A 50 -15.27 6.26 14.33
CA ALA A 50 -13.91 5.75 14.37
C ALA A 50 -13.46 5.23 13.01
N TYR A 51 -14.32 4.49 12.31
CA TYR A 51 -14.04 3.97 10.97
C TYR A 51 -13.95 5.09 9.93
N SER A 52 -14.87 6.05 9.97
CA SER A 52 -14.86 7.20 9.05
C SER A 52 -13.59 8.04 9.19
N LYS A 53 -13.05 8.18 10.40
CA LYS A 53 -11.76 8.88 10.61
C LYS A 53 -10.62 8.14 9.97
N LEU A 54 -10.56 6.81 10.10
CA LEU A 54 -9.56 5.99 9.42
C LEU A 54 -9.62 6.20 7.89
N GLN A 55 -10.82 6.17 7.30
CA GLN A 55 -10.97 6.41 5.87
C GLN A 55 -10.55 7.83 5.46
N GLN A 56 -10.86 8.83 6.25
CA GLN A 56 -10.41 10.21 5.99
C GLN A 56 -8.89 10.34 6.03
N GLU A 57 -8.23 9.62 6.95
CA GLU A 57 -6.77 9.57 7.02
C GLU A 57 -6.17 8.86 5.78
N GLU A 58 -6.79 7.79 5.30
CA GLU A 58 -6.40 7.13 4.05
C GLU A 58 -6.50 8.08 2.85
N PHE A 59 -7.62 8.79 2.70
CA PHE A 59 -7.80 9.77 1.63
C PHE A 59 -6.78 10.91 1.70
N ALA A 60 -6.55 11.46 2.88
CA ALA A 60 -5.53 12.50 3.07
C ALA A 60 -4.12 11.99 2.75
N SER A 61 -3.85 10.73 3.04
CA SER A 61 -2.55 10.11 2.77
C SER A 61 -2.27 9.87 1.27
N GLN A 62 -3.26 10.04 0.39
CA GLN A 62 -3.05 9.94 -1.07
C GLN A 62 -2.04 10.96 -1.57
N GLU A 63 -2.01 12.16 -1.00
CA GLU A 63 -1.01 13.18 -1.32
C GLU A 63 0.42 12.74 -0.99
N LEU A 64 0.57 11.84 -0.02
CA LEU A 64 1.85 11.22 0.36
C LEU A 64 2.19 9.96 -0.44
N GLY A 65 1.32 9.58 -1.40
CA GLY A 65 1.51 8.41 -2.25
C GLY A 65 0.77 7.14 -1.80
N TYR A 66 -0.08 7.21 -0.76
CA TYR A 66 -0.92 6.08 -0.37
C TYR A 66 -1.99 5.79 -1.43
N ARG A 67 -2.15 4.52 -1.84
CA ARG A 67 -3.01 4.14 -2.97
C ARG A 67 -4.07 3.10 -2.65
N ALA A 68 -4.04 2.51 -1.46
CA ALA A 68 -4.97 1.43 -1.13
C ALA A 68 -6.42 1.87 -0.93
N VAL A 69 -6.72 3.17 -1.04
CA VAL A 69 -8.11 3.70 -1.10
C VAL A 69 -8.88 3.15 -2.30
N THR A 70 -8.18 2.79 -3.38
CA THR A 70 -8.74 2.09 -4.54
C THR A 70 -8.49 0.59 -4.38
N HIS A 71 -9.10 -0.02 -3.37
CA HIS A 71 -8.76 -1.36 -2.90
C HIS A 71 -8.88 -2.44 -3.99
N GLN A 72 -9.93 -2.42 -4.82
CA GLN A 72 -10.11 -3.38 -5.91
C GLN A 72 -8.95 -3.36 -6.90
N ARG A 73 -8.52 -2.16 -7.28
CA ARG A 73 -7.37 -1.99 -8.15
C ARG A 73 -6.07 -2.39 -7.47
N PHE A 74 -5.93 -2.05 -6.18
CA PHE A 74 -4.73 -2.33 -5.40
C PHE A 74 -4.50 -3.84 -5.25
N VAL A 75 -5.56 -4.63 -5.07
CA VAL A 75 -5.49 -6.11 -5.02
C VAL A 75 -5.51 -6.78 -6.40
N GLY A 76 -5.62 -6.02 -7.48
CA GLY A 76 -5.51 -6.52 -8.84
C GLY A 76 -6.77 -7.21 -9.37
N ALA A 77 -7.95 -6.86 -8.88
CA ALA A 77 -9.21 -7.48 -9.33
C ALA A 77 -9.40 -7.38 -10.85
N GLY A 78 -9.09 -6.22 -11.46
CA GLY A 78 -9.17 -6.04 -12.90
C GLY A 78 -8.24 -6.95 -13.70
N TYR A 79 -7.04 -7.23 -13.19
CA TYR A 79 -6.11 -8.17 -13.82
C TYR A 79 -6.66 -9.59 -13.85
N PHE A 80 -7.26 -10.06 -12.77
CA PHE A 80 -7.85 -11.39 -12.72
C PHE A 80 -9.10 -11.49 -13.60
N ASP A 81 -9.91 -10.45 -13.69
CA ASP A 81 -11.05 -10.38 -14.62
C ASP A 81 -10.58 -10.48 -16.07
N GLU A 82 -9.52 -9.77 -16.45
CA GLU A 82 -8.94 -9.82 -17.78
C GLU A 82 -8.43 -11.23 -18.12
N ILE A 83 -7.71 -11.87 -17.21
CA ILE A 83 -7.28 -13.26 -17.39
C ILE A 83 -8.47 -14.18 -17.56
N ALA A 84 -9.51 -14.07 -16.74
CA ALA A 84 -10.70 -14.88 -16.83
C ALA A 84 -11.40 -14.73 -18.18
N GLN A 85 -11.49 -13.52 -18.72
CA GLN A 85 -12.04 -13.25 -20.04
C GLN A 85 -11.20 -13.89 -21.15
N VAL A 86 -9.88 -13.74 -21.10
CA VAL A 86 -8.98 -14.32 -22.10
C VAL A 86 -9.07 -15.84 -22.12
N VAL A 87 -9.02 -16.48 -20.96
CA VAL A 87 -9.07 -17.95 -20.83
C VAL A 87 -10.42 -18.52 -21.29
N SER A 88 -11.50 -17.80 -21.02
CA SER A 88 -12.87 -18.23 -21.39
C SER A 88 -13.31 -17.76 -22.78
N SER A 89 -12.42 -17.20 -23.59
CA SER A 89 -12.72 -16.63 -24.91
C SER A 89 -13.84 -15.57 -24.87
N GLY A 90 -13.83 -14.75 -23.83
CA GLY A 90 -14.81 -13.67 -23.63
C GLY A 90 -16.15 -14.11 -23.00
N ASN A 91 -16.29 -15.37 -22.61
CA ASN A 91 -17.54 -15.94 -22.07
C ASN A 91 -17.55 -16.07 -20.54
N SER A 92 -16.66 -15.38 -19.82
CA SER A 92 -16.68 -15.42 -18.35
C SER A 92 -17.87 -14.65 -17.80
N SER A 93 -18.69 -15.34 -17.00
CA SER A 93 -19.79 -14.73 -16.23
C SER A 93 -19.34 -14.29 -14.81
N THR A 94 -18.10 -14.60 -14.43
CA THR A 94 -17.56 -14.36 -13.08
C THR A 94 -16.54 -13.24 -13.10
N THR A 95 -16.98 -12.04 -13.51
CA THR A 95 -16.12 -10.85 -13.45
C THR A 95 -16.47 -10.02 -12.22
N ALA A 96 -15.48 -9.64 -11.42
CA ALA A 96 -15.67 -8.83 -10.22
C ALA A 96 -16.15 -7.41 -10.56
N LEU A 97 -15.91 -6.97 -11.81
CA LEU A 97 -16.18 -5.60 -12.27
C LEU A 97 -17.55 -5.42 -12.91
N ALA A 98 -18.17 -6.49 -13.40
CA ALA A 98 -19.45 -6.39 -14.10
C ALA A 98 -20.54 -5.86 -13.15
N GLY A 99 -20.98 -4.62 -13.39
CA GLY A 99 -22.00 -3.95 -12.57
C GLY A 99 -21.49 -3.42 -11.22
N SER A 100 -20.18 -3.36 -11.01
CA SER A 100 -19.59 -2.78 -9.80
C SER A 100 -19.74 -1.25 -9.80
N THR A 101 -20.12 -0.68 -8.65
CA THR A 101 -20.10 0.76 -8.40
C THR A 101 -18.66 1.34 -8.35
N GLU A 102 -17.66 0.47 -8.32
CA GLU A 102 -16.25 0.83 -8.27
C GLU A 102 -15.54 0.71 -9.64
N ALA A 103 -16.31 0.53 -10.72
CA ALA A 103 -15.76 0.39 -12.08
C ALA A 103 -14.81 1.52 -12.48
N GLU A 104 -15.04 2.74 -12.02
CA GLU A 104 -14.18 3.89 -12.28
C GLU A 104 -12.76 3.74 -11.70
N GLN A 105 -12.57 2.95 -10.65
CA GLN A 105 -11.26 2.70 -10.05
C GLN A 105 -10.29 1.96 -11.00
N PHE A 106 -10.82 1.31 -12.04
CA PHE A 106 -10.05 0.48 -12.96
C PHE A 106 -9.63 1.20 -14.23
N HIS A 107 -10.26 2.32 -14.57
CA HIS A 107 -9.99 3.07 -15.80
C HIS A 107 -8.94 4.17 -15.66
N GLY A 108 -8.47 4.47 -14.46
CA GLY A 108 -7.38 5.42 -14.24
C GLY A 108 -6.02 4.83 -14.61
N SER A 109 -5.31 5.42 -15.57
CA SER A 109 -3.90 5.10 -15.80
C SER A 109 -3.10 5.32 -14.51
N LEU A 110 -2.29 4.32 -14.10
CA LEU A 110 -1.27 4.54 -13.07
C LEU A 110 -0.35 5.66 -13.58
N PRO A 111 -0.11 6.74 -12.84
CA PRO A 111 1.05 7.55 -13.11
C PRO A 111 2.26 6.62 -12.94
N LEU A 112 3.00 6.40 -14.02
CA LEU A 112 4.27 5.70 -13.98
C LEU A 112 5.12 6.43 -12.94
N SER A 113 5.66 5.70 -11.97
CA SER A 113 6.68 6.25 -11.08
C SER A 113 7.72 6.93 -11.94
N PRO A 114 8.20 8.14 -11.58
CA PRO A 114 9.32 8.73 -12.28
C PRO A 114 10.45 7.71 -12.23
N SER A 115 10.87 7.23 -13.38
CA SER A 115 12.07 6.42 -13.51
C SER A 115 13.20 7.22 -12.87
N ASN A 116 13.85 6.66 -11.86
CA ASN A 116 15.15 7.13 -11.43
C ASN A 116 16.05 7.05 -12.66
N ALA A 117 16.12 8.14 -13.40
CA ALA A 117 17.17 8.38 -14.36
C ALA A 117 18.46 8.50 -13.53
N HIS A 118 19.12 7.37 -13.36
CA HIS A 118 20.49 7.32 -12.92
C HIS A 118 21.29 8.01 -14.02
N SER A 119 21.70 9.25 -13.77
CA SER A 119 22.64 9.96 -14.61
C SER A 119 24.02 9.33 -14.38
N PRO A 120 24.62 8.65 -15.37
CA PRO A 120 26.02 8.36 -15.31
C PRO A 120 26.73 9.54 -15.98
N ASP A 121 27.33 10.42 -15.22
CA ASP A 121 28.48 11.20 -15.72
C ASP A 121 28.93 12.20 -14.65
N ALA A 122 30.08 11.95 -14.09
CA ALA A 122 31.12 12.93 -13.81
C ALA A 122 32.36 12.24 -13.24
N HIS A 123 33.15 11.67 -14.12
CA HIS A 123 34.58 11.55 -13.90
C HIS A 123 35.29 12.29 -15.04
N ALA A 124 35.80 13.45 -14.72
CA ALA A 124 36.96 14.09 -15.34
C ALA A 124 37.73 14.80 -14.24
#